data_f6c09b2601c946f620e1b05dce601d6c
#
_entry.id   f6c09b2601c946f620e1b05dce601d6c
#
_cell.length_a   1.000
_cell.length_b   1.000
_cell.length_c   1.000
_cell.angle_alpha   90.00
_cell.angle_beta   90.00
_cell.angle_gamma   90.00
#
_symmetry.space_group_name_H-M   'P 1'
#
loop_
_entity.id
_entity.type
_entity.pdbx_description
1 polymer ?
#
loop_
_entity_poly.entity_id
_entity_poly.type
_entity_poly.pdbx_seq_one_letter_code
_entity_poly.pdbx_strand_id
1 'polypeptide(L)'
;MSESLNVGMIGYAFMGAAHSHAWRTAPRFFDLPLAPRMTALAGRNPERVAAAASKLGWDSVETDWRRLIERDDIDLIDICVPGNLHAEIAIAALEAGKHVLCEKPLANSVEEAELMTAAAEAAKANGAFAMCGFSYRRTPALSLAKRLVDSGALGPIRHVRAQYLQDWLTDENAPLTWRLDKTKSGSGSLGDIGAHIIDAAQWISGSNLTGVSALLETFVKERPVGGDFVGLGGHGGTDGPRGPVTVDDAAIFTARFDNGAVGVFEATRFALGRKNAMRLELNGTKASLAFDFEDMNSLWFYDKAEEPNAGFRRIQATEPEHPYTGNWWPVGHGLGYEHAFTHQVVDLTEAIASGEQPTPSFADALQVQRALAAVEASAENESRWTAV
;
A
#
# COMPACT_ATOMS: atom_id res chain seq x y z
N MET A 1 7.90 -32.51 2.95
CA MET A 1 6.67 -31.72 2.80
C MET A 1 7.01 -30.38 3.44
N SER A 2 6.81 -29.27 2.74
CA SER A 2 6.95 -27.93 3.33
C SER A 2 5.99 -27.80 4.50
N GLU A 3 6.43 -27.15 5.57
CA GLU A 3 5.58 -26.79 6.71
C GLU A 3 4.45 -25.85 6.21
N SER A 4 3.24 -25.98 6.72
CA SER A 4 2.11 -25.13 6.29
C SER A 4 2.11 -23.82 7.05
N LEU A 5 1.76 -22.73 6.36
CA LEU A 5 1.43 -21.43 6.94
C LEU A 5 -0.09 -21.24 6.84
N ASN A 6 -0.79 -21.40 7.94
CA ASN A 6 -2.25 -21.29 7.97
C ASN A 6 -2.68 -19.84 8.15
N VAL A 7 -3.38 -19.31 7.16
CA VAL A 7 -3.77 -17.90 7.08
C VAL A 7 -5.22 -17.71 7.53
N GLY A 8 -5.45 -16.77 8.44
CA GLY A 8 -6.75 -16.21 8.74
C GLY A 8 -6.85 -14.79 8.18
N MET A 9 -7.89 -14.48 7.39
CA MET A 9 -8.07 -13.15 6.82
C MET A 9 -9.29 -12.44 7.44
N ILE A 10 -9.14 -11.15 7.72
CA ILE A 10 -10.21 -10.31 8.26
C ILE A 10 -10.60 -9.25 7.23
N GLY A 11 -11.81 -9.36 6.67
CA GLY A 11 -12.29 -8.49 5.61
C GLY A 11 -12.24 -9.13 4.23
N TYR A 12 -13.31 -8.98 3.44
CA TYR A 12 -13.50 -9.65 2.14
C TYR A 12 -14.00 -8.72 1.03
N ALA A 13 -13.81 -7.41 1.22
CA ALA A 13 -14.09 -6.42 0.19
C ALA A 13 -12.99 -6.45 -0.91
N PHE A 14 -12.81 -5.38 -1.64
CA PHE A 14 -11.86 -5.30 -2.76
C PHE A 14 -10.46 -5.79 -2.38
N MET A 15 -9.88 -5.28 -1.28
CA MET A 15 -8.53 -5.70 -0.84
C MET A 15 -8.49 -7.15 -0.39
N GLY A 16 -9.50 -7.61 0.37
CA GLY A 16 -9.59 -9.02 0.76
C GLY A 16 -9.72 -9.97 -0.43
N ALA A 17 -10.38 -9.55 -1.52
CA ALA A 17 -10.40 -10.33 -2.76
C ALA A 17 -9.03 -10.36 -3.47
N ALA A 18 -8.30 -9.23 -3.49
CA ALA A 18 -6.95 -9.16 -4.05
C ALA A 18 -5.96 -10.04 -3.26
N HIS A 19 -6.00 -9.97 -1.93
CA HIS A 19 -5.17 -10.81 -1.07
C HIS A 19 -5.53 -12.31 -1.18
N SER A 20 -6.83 -12.65 -1.23
CA SER A 20 -7.26 -14.04 -1.48
C SER A 20 -6.75 -14.57 -2.81
N HIS A 21 -6.72 -13.74 -3.86
CA HIS A 21 -6.10 -14.10 -5.13
C HIS A 21 -4.60 -14.35 -4.95
N ALA A 22 -3.90 -13.49 -4.24
CA ALA A 22 -2.46 -13.61 -3.99
C ALA A 22 -2.10 -14.89 -3.22
N TRP A 23 -2.78 -15.18 -2.10
CA TRP A 23 -2.58 -16.39 -1.31
C TRP A 23 -2.79 -17.67 -2.11
N ARG A 24 -3.80 -17.70 -2.97
CA ARG A 24 -4.09 -18.84 -3.85
C ARG A 24 -3.07 -19.00 -4.97
N THR A 25 -2.56 -17.88 -5.50
CA THR A 25 -1.72 -17.85 -6.71
C THR A 25 -0.25 -18.08 -6.39
N ALA A 26 0.27 -17.51 -5.32
CA ALA A 26 1.69 -17.59 -4.96
C ALA A 26 2.27 -19.04 -5.00
N PRO A 27 1.66 -20.05 -4.35
CA PRO A 27 2.19 -21.42 -4.35
C PRO A 27 2.01 -22.17 -5.69
N ARG A 28 1.45 -21.53 -6.70
CA ARG A 28 1.28 -22.11 -8.05
C ARG A 28 2.38 -21.68 -9.01
N PHE A 29 3.04 -20.59 -8.71
CA PHE A 29 4.08 -19.99 -9.56
C PHE A 29 5.43 -19.89 -8.87
N PHE A 30 5.47 -19.96 -7.54
CA PHE A 30 6.70 -19.85 -6.75
C PHE A 30 6.90 -21.09 -5.87
N ASP A 31 8.14 -21.53 -5.74
CA ASP A 31 8.54 -22.61 -4.84
C ASP A 31 8.70 -22.01 -3.44
N LEU A 32 7.61 -21.96 -2.69
CA LEU A 32 7.58 -21.37 -1.36
C LEU A 32 8.12 -22.33 -0.29
N PRO A 33 8.91 -21.82 0.68
CA PRO A 33 9.43 -22.65 1.78
C PRO A 33 8.33 -23.10 2.75
N LEU A 34 7.27 -22.30 2.92
CA LEU A 34 6.05 -22.63 3.66
C LEU A 34 4.87 -22.69 2.68
N ALA A 35 3.99 -23.66 2.86
CA ALA A 35 2.79 -23.82 2.02
C ALA A 35 1.63 -23.01 2.61
N PRO A 36 1.24 -21.85 2.03
CA PRO A 36 0.13 -21.07 2.55
C PRO A 36 -1.20 -21.80 2.36
N ARG A 37 -2.02 -21.82 3.42
CA ARG A 37 -3.38 -22.37 3.42
C ARG A 37 -4.37 -21.27 3.78
N MET A 38 -5.40 -21.12 2.97
CA MET A 38 -6.49 -20.16 3.19
C MET A 38 -7.50 -20.77 4.17
N THR A 39 -7.15 -20.76 5.47
CA THR A 39 -7.82 -21.56 6.51
C THR A 39 -9.14 -20.95 6.96
N ALA A 40 -9.20 -19.63 7.20
CA ALA A 40 -10.43 -19.01 7.65
C ALA A 40 -10.59 -17.55 7.22
N LEU A 41 -11.83 -17.15 6.90
CA LEU A 41 -12.21 -15.79 6.55
C LEU A 41 -13.14 -15.21 7.62
N ALA A 42 -12.80 -14.03 8.16
CA ALA A 42 -13.66 -13.37 9.15
C ALA A 42 -14.42 -12.16 8.58
N GLY A 43 -15.69 -12.03 9.01
CA GLY A 43 -16.51 -10.88 8.66
C GLY A 43 -17.86 -10.86 9.39
N ARG A 44 -18.34 -9.68 9.75
CA ARG A 44 -19.47 -9.44 10.66
C ARG A 44 -20.83 -9.99 10.21
N ASN A 45 -21.05 -10.16 8.92
CA ASN A 45 -22.30 -10.67 8.39
C ASN A 45 -22.14 -12.14 8.01
N PRO A 46 -22.83 -13.09 8.65
CA PRO A 46 -22.61 -14.53 8.47
C PRO A 46 -22.92 -15.01 7.05
N GLU A 47 -23.96 -14.50 6.41
CA GLU A 47 -24.32 -14.91 5.05
C GLU A 47 -23.31 -14.38 4.02
N ARG A 48 -22.91 -13.11 4.15
CA ARG A 48 -21.95 -12.48 3.23
C ARG A 48 -20.55 -13.06 3.38
N VAL A 49 -20.09 -13.36 4.61
CA VAL A 49 -18.76 -13.95 4.82
C VAL A 49 -18.72 -15.39 4.30
N ALA A 50 -19.79 -16.17 4.49
CA ALA A 50 -19.88 -17.53 3.94
C ALA A 50 -19.88 -17.53 2.41
N ALA A 51 -20.65 -16.64 1.77
CA ALA A 51 -20.62 -16.46 0.32
C ALA A 51 -19.25 -16.04 -0.20
N ALA A 52 -18.57 -15.10 0.50
CA ALA A 52 -17.23 -14.67 0.15
C ALA A 52 -16.19 -15.78 0.32
N ALA A 53 -16.25 -16.53 1.40
CA ALA A 53 -15.34 -17.67 1.64
C ALA A 53 -15.46 -18.72 0.53
N SER A 54 -16.70 -19.12 0.20
CA SER A 54 -16.95 -20.06 -0.90
C SER A 54 -16.41 -19.53 -2.24
N LYS A 55 -16.65 -18.24 -2.56
CA LYS A 55 -16.20 -17.63 -3.81
C LYS A 55 -14.69 -17.51 -3.89
N LEU A 56 -14.04 -17.13 -2.78
CA LEU A 56 -12.62 -16.81 -2.73
C LEU A 56 -11.73 -18.02 -2.37
N GLY A 57 -12.34 -19.14 -1.93
CA GLY A 57 -11.63 -20.40 -1.67
C GLY A 57 -11.05 -20.51 -0.26
N TRP A 58 -11.76 -19.99 0.76
CA TRP A 58 -11.42 -20.16 2.17
C TRP A 58 -12.11 -21.39 2.77
N ASP A 59 -11.40 -22.14 3.60
CA ASP A 59 -11.88 -23.43 4.15
C ASP A 59 -13.02 -23.24 5.19
N SER A 60 -12.99 -22.17 5.98
CA SER A 60 -13.93 -21.90 7.06
C SER A 60 -14.23 -20.41 7.23
N VAL A 61 -15.18 -20.07 8.10
CA VAL A 61 -15.57 -18.68 8.37
C VAL A 61 -15.70 -18.42 9.87
N GLU A 62 -15.44 -17.16 10.25
CA GLU A 62 -15.72 -16.61 11.57
C GLU A 62 -16.55 -15.32 11.44
N THR A 63 -17.44 -15.06 12.39
CA THR A 63 -18.24 -13.83 12.40
C THR A 63 -17.70 -12.76 13.34
N ASP A 64 -16.73 -13.13 14.16
CA ASP A 64 -15.96 -12.25 15.04
C ASP A 64 -14.46 -12.50 14.81
N TRP A 65 -13.72 -11.44 14.50
CA TRP A 65 -12.29 -11.53 14.27
C TRP A 65 -11.49 -11.97 15.51
N ARG A 66 -12.03 -11.75 16.72
CA ARG A 66 -11.38 -12.20 17.98
C ARG A 66 -11.31 -13.71 18.03
N ARG A 67 -12.41 -14.39 17.63
CA ARG A 67 -12.43 -15.84 17.54
C ARG A 67 -11.45 -16.38 16.50
N LEU A 68 -11.26 -15.66 15.41
CA LEU A 68 -10.24 -16.04 14.42
C LEU A 68 -8.83 -16.00 15.01
N ILE A 69 -8.49 -14.96 15.80
CA ILE A 69 -7.19 -14.81 16.47
C ILE A 69 -6.98 -15.89 17.55
N GLU A 70 -8.03 -16.28 18.25
CA GLU A 70 -7.99 -17.32 19.31
C GLU A 70 -7.76 -18.75 18.77
N ARG A 71 -7.86 -18.96 17.45
CA ARG A 71 -7.68 -20.29 16.86
C ARG A 71 -6.23 -20.73 16.88
N ASP A 72 -5.98 -21.94 17.40
CA ASP A 72 -4.63 -22.54 17.44
C ASP A 72 -4.14 -23.00 16.06
N ASP A 73 -5.07 -23.20 15.10
CA ASP A 73 -4.76 -23.62 13.74
C ASP A 73 -4.52 -22.46 12.77
N ILE A 74 -4.33 -21.24 13.26
CA ILE A 74 -3.96 -20.05 12.48
C ILE A 74 -2.57 -19.58 12.88
N ASP A 75 -1.71 -19.33 11.90
CA ASP A 75 -0.34 -18.86 12.09
C ASP A 75 -0.18 -17.37 11.76
N LEU A 76 -0.97 -16.87 10.79
CA LEU A 76 -0.89 -15.51 10.27
C LEU A 76 -2.29 -14.89 10.17
N ILE A 77 -2.40 -13.62 10.57
CA ILE A 77 -3.59 -12.79 10.38
C ILE A 77 -3.33 -11.77 9.26
N ASP A 78 -4.18 -11.81 8.22
CA ASP A 78 -4.19 -10.86 7.10
C ASP A 78 -5.34 -9.86 7.27
N ILE A 79 -5.02 -8.57 7.46
CA ILE A 79 -5.95 -7.52 7.89
C ILE A 79 -6.32 -6.63 6.70
N CYS A 80 -7.53 -6.80 6.17
CA CYS A 80 -8.09 -6.11 5.00
C CYS A 80 -9.38 -5.33 5.35
N VAL A 81 -9.38 -4.62 6.48
CA VAL A 81 -10.50 -3.83 7.00
C VAL A 81 -10.26 -2.31 6.87
N PRO A 82 -11.22 -1.43 7.18
CA PRO A 82 -10.97 0.00 7.28
C PRO A 82 -9.94 0.35 8.35
N GLY A 83 -9.14 1.42 8.09
CA GLY A 83 -7.96 1.82 8.88
C GLY A 83 -8.19 1.97 10.38
N ASN A 84 -9.38 2.43 10.80
CA ASN A 84 -9.73 2.58 12.22
C ASN A 84 -9.81 1.27 13.03
N LEU A 85 -9.69 0.12 12.36
CA LEU A 85 -9.67 -1.19 13.01
C LEU A 85 -8.28 -1.85 12.97
N HIS A 86 -7.32 -1.28 12.24
CA HIS A 86 -6.00 -1.89 12.05
C HIS A 86 -5.28 -2.08 13.40
N ALA A 87 -5.22 -1.03 14.22
CA ALA A 87 -4.47 -1.07 15.48
C ALA A 87 -5.01 -2.12 16.46
N GLU A 88 -6.32 -2.12 16.72
CA GLU A 88 -6.94 -3.08 17.63
C GLU A 88 -6.68 -4.52 17.20
N ILE A 89 -6.87 -4.81 15.91
CA ILE A 89 -6.74 -6.18 15.38
C ILE A 89 -5.27 -6.62 15.32
N ALA A 90 -4.37 -5.75 14.81
CA ALA A 90 -2.98 -6.11 14.65
C ALA A 90 -2.27 -6.33 15.98
N ILE A 91 -2.54 -5.47 16.97
CA ILE A 91 -1.98 -5.62 18.33
C ILE A 91 -2.46 -6.93 18.95
N ALA A 92 -3.78 -7.21 18.91
CA ALA A 92 -4.32 -8.45 19.46
C ALA A 92 -3.74 -9.72 18.78
N ALA A 93 -3.54 -9.67 17.45
CA ALA A 93 -2.95 -10.79 16.72
C ALA A 93 -1.48 -11.01 17.11
N LEU A 94 -0.69 -9.95 17.24
CA LEU A 94 0.72 -10.00 17.66
C LEU A 94 0.88 -10.48 19.11
N GLU A 95 0.01 -10.01 20.02
CA GLU A 95 -0.03 -10.47 21.41
C GLU A 95 -0.40 -11.96 21.52
N ALA A 96 -1.22 -12.47 20.59
CA ALA A 96 -1.53 -13.89 20.47
C ALA A 96 -0.43 -14.71 19.77
N GLY A 97 0.71 -14.10 19.42
CA GLY A 97 1.86 -14.76 18.78
C GLY A 97 1.66 -15.06 17.30
N LYS A 98 0.67 -14.41 16.62
CA LYS A 98 0.43 -14.59 15.19
C LYS A 98 1.29 -13.63 14.38
N HIS A 99 1.77 -14.08 13.20
CA HIS A 99 2.27 -13.15 12.18
C HIS A 99 1.16 -12.24 11.69
N VAL A 100 1.51 -11.04 11.22
CA VAL A 100 0.53 -10.06 10.73
C VAL A 100 0.93 -9.51 9.38
N LEU A 101 -0.01 -9.54 8.42
CA LEU A 101 -0.02 -8.69 7.24
C LEU A 101 -1.16 -7.67 7.41
N CYS A 102 -0.84 -6.39 7.49
CA CYS A 102 -1.84 -5.33 7.66
C CYS A 102 -1.87 -4.41 6.44
N GLU A 103 -3.05 -4.17 5.88
CA GLU A 103 -3.23 -3.19 4.80
C GLU A 103 -2.78 -1.78 5.22
N LYS A 104 -2.44 -0.99 4.20
CA LYS A 104 -2.03 0.41 4.34
C LYS A 104 -3.25 1.38 4.31
N PRO A 105 -3.13 2.61 4.86
CA PRO A 105 -2.08 3.06 5.76
C PRO A 105 -2.08 2.24 7.05
N LEU A 106 -0.95 2.21 7.76
CA LEU A 106 -0.79 1.34 8.94
C LEU A 106 -1.87 1.62 9.99
N ALA A 107 -2.16 2.89 10.22
CA ALA A 107 -3.14 3.36 11.20
C ALA A 107 -3.76 4.69 10.75
N ASN A 108 -4.71 5.21 11.52
CA ASN A 108 -5.30 6.53 11.29
C ASN A 108 -4.57 7.65 12.04
N SER A 109 -3.69 7.34 13.00
CA SER A 109 -2.86 8.31 13.70
C SER A 109 -1.44 7.80 13.94
N VAL A 110 -0.53 8.72 14.31
CA VAL A 110 0.85 8.36 14.68
C VAL A 110 0.86 7.53 15.96
N GLU A 111 0.04 7.89 16.95
CA GLU A 111 -0.06 7.20 18.24
C GLU A 111 -0.48 5.73 18.05
N GLU A 112 -1.48 5.46 17.21
CA GLU A 112 -1.88 4.09 16.89
C GLU A 112 -0.75 3.34 16.20
N ALA A 113 -0.07 3.96 15.23
CA ALA A 113 1.04 3.35 14.51
C ALA A 113 2.25 3.07 15.42
N GLU A 114 2.52 3.92 16.42
CA GLU A 114 3.55 3.70 17.43
C GLU A 114 3.21 2.50 18.32
N LEU A 115 1.96 2.37 18.77
CA LEU A 115 1.50 1.21 19.53
C LEU A 115 1.61 -0.08 18.71
N MET A 116 1.19 -0.06 17.44
CA MET A 116 1.33 -1.21 16.55
C MET A 116 2.79 -1.61 16.33
N THR A 117 3.67 -0.63 16.15
CA THR A 117 5.12 -0.86 15.97
C THR A 117 5.74 -1.45 17.25
N ALA A 118 5.38 -0.94 18.41
CA ALA A 118 5.84 -1.48 19.68
C ALA A 118 5.38 -2.94 19.89
N ALA A 119 4.13 -3.25 19.56
CA ALA A 119 3.61 -4.62 19.62
C ALA A 119 4.35 -5.55 18.64
N ALA A 120 4.66 -5.08 17.42
CA ALA A 120 5.41 -5.85 16.43
C ALA A 120 6.85 -6.15 16.90
N GLU A 121 7.55 -5.18 17.49
CA GLU A 121 8.89 -5.39 18.05
C GLU A 121 8.88 -6.35 19.24
N ALA A 122 7.85 -6.29 20.08
CA ALA A 122 7.68 -7.26 21.18
C ALA A 122 7.40 -8.68 20.67
N ALA A 123 6.54 -8.83 19.68
CA ALA A 123 6.18 -10.11 19.07
C ALA A 123 7.36 -10.76 18.34
N LYS A 124 8.21 -9.97 17.69
CA LYS A 124 9.41 -10.40 17.00
C LYS A 124 10.37 -11.19 17.91
N ALA A 125 10.48 -10.81 19.19
CA ALA A 125 11.27 -11.55 20.16
C ALA A 125 10.79 -13.00 20.37
N ASN A 126 9.52 -13.28 20.05
CA ASN A 126 8.89 -14.59 20.11
C ASN A 126 8.71 -15.24 18.73
N GLY A 127 9.33 -14.68 17.68
CA GLY A 127 9.31 -15.22 16.32
C GLY A 127 8.06 -14.86 15.51
N ALA A 128 7.19 -13.95 15.97
CA ALA A 128 6.08 -13.44 15.19
C ALA A 128 6.46 -12.11 14.49
N PHE A 129 6.18 -12.02 13.19
CA PHE A 129 6.59 -10.91 12.35
C PHE A 129 5.38 -10.14 11.82
N ALA A 130 5.55 -8.83 11.59
CA ALA A 130 4.54 -7.96 11.03
C ALA A 130 5.02 -7.24 9.77
N MET A 131 4.17 -7.19 8.75
CA MET A 131 4.39 -6.48 7.49
C MET A 131 3.21 -5.57 7.15
N CYS A 132 3.50 -4.37 6.64
CA CYS A 132 2.47 -3.47 6.10
C CYS A 132 2.28 -3.68 4.59
N GLY A 133 1.04 -3.58 4.10
CA GLY A 133 0.63 -3.90 2.74
C GLY A 133 0.99 -2.86 1.68
N PHE A 134 2.18 -2.28 1.67
CA PHE A 134 2.67 -1.46 0.56
C PHE A 134 3.09 -2.34 -0.63
N SER A 135 2.11 -3.02 -1.24
CA SER A 135 2.30 -4.01 -2.31
C SER A 135 3.01 -3.45 -3.56
N TYR A 136 2.87 -2.16 -3.86
CA TYR A 136 3.44 -1.55 -5.06
C TYR A 136 4.96 -1.58 -5.11
N ARG A 137 5.67 -1.68 -3.98
CA ARG A 137 7.10 -1.95 -3.92
C ARG A 137 7.50 -3.17 -4.77
N ARG A 138 6.57 -4.12 -4.98
CA ARG A 138 6.75 -5.40 -5.67
C ARG A 138 6.28 -5.43 -7.11
N THR A 139 5.97 -4.27 -7.66
CA THR A 139 5.83 -4.11 -9.11
C THR A 139 7.20 -4.25 -9.76
N PRO A 140 7.42 -5.16 -10.72
CA PRO A 140 8.75 -5.44 -11.26
C PRO A 140 9.55 -4.21 -11.69
N ALA A 141 8.90 -3.26 -12.37
CA ALA A 141 9.58 -2.04 -12.81
C ALA A 141 9.98 -1.12 -11.62
N LEU A 142 9.15 -1.04 -10.56
CA LEU A 142 9.52 -0.30 -9.34
C LEU A 142 10.64 -0.99 -8.56
N SER A 143 10.60 -2.31 -8.45
CA SER A 143 11.67 -3.08 -7.83
C SER A 143 12.98 -2.99 -8.63
N LEU A 144 12.89 -2.92 -9.98
CA LEU A 144 14.04 -2.65 -10.84
C LEU A 144 14.60 -1.24 -10.59
N ALA A 145 13.73 -0.24 -10.43
CA ALA A 145 14.14 1.13 -10.08
C ALA A 145 14.92 1.14 -8.76
N LYS A 146 14.41 0.45 -7.73
CA LYS A 146 15.11 0.29 -6.44
C LYS A 146 16.48 -0.36 -6.61
N ARG A 147 16.56 -1.47 -7.35
CA ARG A 147 17.83 -2.16 -7.63
C ARG A 147 18.87 -1.25 -8.34
N LEU A 148 18.41 -0.42 -9.28
CA LEU A 148 19.30 0.55 -9.96
C LEU A 148 19.79 1.65 -9.01
N VAL A 149 18.95 2.13 -8.11
CA VAL A 149 19.36 3.09 -7.07
C VAL A 149 20.36 2.45 -6.13
N ASP A 150 20.10 1.26 -5.62
CA ASP A 150 20.98 0.54 -4.68
C ASP A 150 22.33 0.20 -5.28
N SER A 151 22.39 -0.07 -6.59
CA SER A 151 23.66 -0.28 -7.31
C SER A 151 24.49 1.01 -7.47
N GLY A 152 23.96 2.17 -7.08
CA GLY A 152 24.60 3.47 -7.25
C GLY A 152 24.55 4.01 -8.68
N ALA A 153 23.73 3.43 -9.57
CA ALA A 153 23.62 3.85 -10.97
C ALA A 153 23.18 5.31 -11.11
N LEU A 154 22.31 5.80 -10.21
CA LEU A 154 21.86 7.20 -10.24
C LEU A 154 22.87 8.17 -9.61
N GLY A 155 23.84 7.68 -8.83
CA GLY A 155 24.64 8.52 -7.94
C GLY A 155 23.77 9.17 -6.85
N PRO A 156 24.26 10.15 -6.10
CA PRO A 156 23.47 10.90 -5.14
C PRO A 156 22.20 11.47 -5.75
N ILE A 157 21.03 11.12 -5.18
CA ILE A 157 19.72 11.63 -5.60
C ILE A 157 19.59 13.07 -5.14
N ARG A 158 19.07 13.93 -6.02
CA ARG A 158 18.87 15.37 -5.78
C ARG A 158 17.42 15.77 -5.78
N HIS A 159 16.60 15.13 -6.63
CA HIS A 159 15.21 15.52 -6.82
C HIS A 159 14.30 14.31 -6.98
N VAL A 160 13.15 14.34 -6.32
CA VAL A 160 12.10 13.34 -6.41
C VAL A 160 10.79 14.03 -6.81
N ARG A 161 10.09 13.49 -7.79
CA ARG A 161 8.69 13.85 -8.12
C ARG A 161 7.84 12.62 -7.95
N ALA A 162 6.74 12.76 -7.20
CA ALA A 162 5.83 11.67 -6.92
C ALA A 162 4.38 12.15 -7.05
N GLN A 163 3.60 11.48 -7.87
CA GLN A 163 2.19 11.79 -8.08
C GLN A 163 1.35 10.52 -7.98
N TYR A 164 0.14 10.63 -7.42
CA TYR A 164 -0.87 9.59 -7.54
C TYR A 164 -2.22 10.21 -7.87
N LEU A 165 -2.64 10.03 -9.11
CA LEU A 165 -3.76 10.73 -9.72
C LEU A 165 -4.84 9.71 -10.09
N GLN A 166 -6.06 9.94 -9.61
CA GLN A 166 -7.25 9.14 -9.91
C GLN A 166 -8.45 10.07 -10.17
N ASP A 167 -9.53 9.55 -10.79
CA ASP A 167 -10.73 10.34 -11.13
C ASP A 167 -12.04 9.77 -10.60
N TRP A 168 -11.99 8.76 -9.74
CA TRP A 168 -13.19 8.03 -9.33
C TRP A 168 -14.13 8.78 -8.38
N LEU A 169 -13.71 9.91 -7.78
CA LEU A 169 -14.53 10.77 -6.92
C LEU A 169 -15.01 12.08 -7.60
N THR A 170 -14.77 12.25 -8.88
CA THR A 170 -15.14 13.48 -9.61
C THR A 170 -16.65 13.69 -9.76
N ASP A 171 -17.47 12.64 -9.66
CA ASP A 171 -18.92 12.76 -9.60
C ASP A 171 -19.33 13.27 -8.19
N GLU A 172 -19.89 14.49 -8.13
CA GLU A 172 -20.38 15.11 -6.89
C GLU A 172 -21.56 14.36 -6.25
N ASN A 173 -22.22 13.48 -7.00
CA ASN A 173 -23.31 12.64 -6.56
C ASN A 173 -22.87 11.21 -6.16
N ALA A 174 -21.59 10.91 -6.21
CA ALA A 174 -21.07 9.68 -5.63
C ALA A 174 -21.41 9.61 -4.13
N PRO A 175 -21.83 8.43 -3.60
CA PRO A 175 -22.35 8.33 -2.23
C PRO A 175 -21.29 8.61 -1.17
N LEU A 176 -21.72 9.12 -0.03
CA LEU A 176 -20.89 9.30 1.16
C LEU A 176 -20.54 7.92 1.72
N THR A 177 -19.28 7.53 1.62
CA THR A 177 -18.76 6.26 2.13
C THR A 177 -17.85 6.48 3.34
N TRP A 178 -17.45 5.40 4.00
CA TRP A 178 -16.49 5.45 5.12
C TRP A 178 -15.14 6.10 4.75
N ARG A 179 -14.75 6.06 3.48
CA ARG A 179 -13.51 6.70 2.96
C ARG A 179 -13.55 8.22 2.97
N LEU A 180 -14.72 8.81 3.19
CA LEU A 180 -14.95 10.25 3.22
C LEU A 180 -15.23 10.78 4.63
N ASP A 181 -15.13 9.90 5.63
CA ASP A 181 -15.30 10.16 7.05
C ASP A 181 -13.95 10.04 7.77
N LYS A 182 -13.38 11.18 8.22
CA LYS A 182 -12.05 11.24 8.87
C LYS A 182 -11.95 10.29 10.08
N THR A 183 -13.05 10.07 10.80
CA THR A 183 -13.05 9.16 11.97
C THR A 183 -12.83 7.68 11.59
N LYS A 184 -13.08 7.32 10.34
CA LYS A 184 -12.93 5.94 9.84
C LYS A 184 -11.70 5.74 8.96
N SER A 185 -11.38 6.74 8.14
CA SER A 185 -10.30 6.65 7.15
C SER A 185 -9.02 7.39 7.53
N GLY A 186 -9.05 8.21 8.59
CA GLY A 186 -7.93 9.05 9.01
C GLY A 186 -7.78 10.30 8.14
N SER A 187 -7.63 10.14 6.84
CA SER A 187 -7.51 11.20 5.83
C SER A 187 -8.14 10.78 4.49
N GLY A 188 -8.12 11.64 3.51
CA GLY A 188 -8.69 11.42 2.19
C GLY A 188 -7.69 10.89 1.18
N SER A 189 -7.45 11.63 0.09
CA SER A 189 -6.46 11.27 -0.93
C SER A 189 -5.05 11.14 -0.35
N LEU A 190 -4.73 11.93 0.67
CA LEU A 190 -3.44 11.87 1.36
C LEU A 190 -3.15 10.48 1.93
N GLY A 191 -4.02 9.90 2.75
CA GLY A 191 -3.83 8.56 3.33
C GLY A 191 -4.12 7.44 2.35
N ASP A 192 -5.16 7.60 1.49
CA ASP A 192 -5.57 6.55 0.56
C ASP A 192 -4.50 6.30 -0.50
N ILE A 193 -4.04 7.33 -1.19
CA ILE A 193 -3.09 7.23 -2.30
C ILE A 193 -1.77 7.97 -2.06
N GLY A 194 -1.76 9.04 -1.27
CA GLY A 194 -0.53 9.75 -0.88
C GLY A 194 0.44 8.87 -0.09
N ALA A 195 -0.06 8.00 0.78
CA ALA A 195 0.77 7.03 1.51
C ALA A 195 1.63 6.17 0.58
N HIS A 196 1.10 5.71 -0.56
CA HIS A 196 1.85 4.92 -1.53
C HIS A 196 3.03 5.67 -2.16
N ILE A 197 2.84 6.94 -2.53
CA ILE A 197 3.92 7.72 -3.14
C ILE A 197 4.97 8.17 -2.12
N ILE A 198 4.57 8.42 -0.87
CA ILE A 198 5.51 8.67 0.23
C ILE A 198 6.36 7.42 0.47
N ASP A 199 5.71 6.26 0.63
CA ASP A 199 6.38 4.98 0.82
C ASP A 199 7.35 4.66 -0.33
N ALA A 200 6.87 4.71 -1.57
CA ALA A 200 7.68 4.39 -2.75
C ALA A 200 8.86 5.36 -2.92
N ALA A 201 8.66 6.66 -2.68
CA ALA A 201 9.72 7.65 -2.78
C ALA A 201 10.81 7.42 -1.72
N GLN A 202 10.44 7.17 -0.46
CA GLN A 202 11.38 6.86 0.62
C GLN A 202 12.11 5.54 0.36
N TRP A 203 11.36 4.49 0.02
CA TRP A 203 11.93 3.17 -0.24
C TRP A 203 12.91 3.18 -1.43
N ILE A 204 12.52 3.73 -2.59
CA ILE A 204 13.38 3.73 -3.78
C ILE A 204 14.62 4.60 -3.54
N SER A 205 14.46 5.80 -2.96
CA SER A 205 15.58 6.71 -2.69
C SER A 205 16.50 6.20 -1.58
N GLY A 206 16.03 5.30 -0.71
CA GLY A 206 16.74 4.87 0.49
C GLY A 206 16.90 5.99 1.53
N SER A 207 15.95 6.95 1.56
CA SER A 207 16.06 8.17 2.36
C SER A 207 14.67 8.59 2.86
N ASN A 208 14.59 9.04 4.10
CA ASN A 208 13.32 9.43 4.73
C ASN A 208 13.02 10.93 4.56
N LEU A 209 11.73 11.26 4.54
CA LEU A 209 11.29 12.65 4.61
C LEU A 209 11.59 13.21 6.02
N THR A 210 12.12 14.43 6.06
CA THR A 210 12.48 15.13 7.31
C THR A 210 11.67 16.38 7.56
N GLY A 211 10.93 16.84 6.56
CA GLY A 211 10.04 18.00 6.70
C GLY A 211 9.29 18.29 5.41
N VAL A 212 8.13 18.93 5.54
CA VAL A 212 7.18 19.21 4.47
C VAL A 212 6.56 20.60 4.57
N SER A 213 6.06 21.11 3.42
CA SER A 213 5.15 22.26 3.34
C SER A 213 4.01 21.88 2.39
N ALA A 214 2.75 21.96 2.88
CA ALA A 214 1.63 21.28 2.26
C ALA A 214 0.37 22.14 2.14
N LEU A 215 -0.44 21.80 1.14
CA LEU A 215 -1.81 22.25 0.92
C LEU A 215 -2.72 21.03 0.81
N LEU A 216 -3.83 21.03 1.54
CA LEU A 216 -4.92 20.08 1.42
C LEU A 216 -6.20 20.81 0.98
N GLU A 217 -6.97 20.18 0.08
CA GLU A 217 -8.25 20.74 -0.36
C GLU A 217 -9.33 19.68 -0.42
N THR A 218 -10.55 20.08 -0.02
CA THR A 218 -11.78 19.29 -0.19
C THR A 218 -12.68 20.03 -1.17
N PHE A 219 -12.81 19.52 -2.39
CA PHE A 219 -13.60 20.17 -3.45
C PHE A 219 -15.11 19.96 -3.23
N VAL A 220 -15.52 18.74 -2.89
CA VAL A 220 -16.93 18.38 -2.66
C VAL A 220 -17.18 18.24 -1.16
N LYS A 221 -17.76 19.28 -0.58
CA LYS A 221 -17.96 19.40 0.89
C LYS A 221 -19.08 18.50 1.44
N GLU A 222 -20.04 18.10 0.58
CA GLU A 222 -21.18 17.26 0.99
C GLU A 222 -21.52 16.24 -0.10
N ARG A 223 -21.91 15.03 0.30
CA ARG A 223 -22.31 13.96 -0.61
C ARG A 223 -23.60 13.27 -0.17
N PRO A 224 -24.35 12.63 -1.11
CA PRO A 224 -25.56 11.87 -0.77
C PRO A 224 -25.29 10.80 0.28
N VAL A 225 -26.17 10.72 1.30
CA VAL A 225 -26.13 9.66 2.31
C VAL A 225 -26.95 8.48 1.80
N GLY A 226 -26.33 7.29 1.76
CA GLY A 226 -26.93 6.10 1.19
C GLY A 226 -26.68 5.95 -0.31
N GLY A 227 -27.10 4.82 -0.88
CA GLY A 227 -26.83 4.43 -2.24
C GLY A 227 -26.01 3.14 -2.32
N ASP A 228 -25.99 2.54 -3.50
CA ASP A 228 -25.21 1.33 -3.74
C ASP A 228 -23.77 1.68 -4.06
N PHE A 229 -22.82 1.14 -3.30
CA PHE A 229 -21.39 1.31 -3.50
C PHE A 229 -20.72 -0.05 -3.67
N VAL A 230 -20.02 -0.22 -4.79
CA VAL A 230 -19.26 -1.44 -5.09
C VAL A 230 -17.82 -1.07 -5.48
N GLY A 231 -16.85 -1.56 -4.73
CA GLY A 231 -15.43 -1.26 -4.97
C GLY A 231 -15.10 0.22 -4.74
N LEU A 232 -14.72 0.93 -5.80
CA LEU A 232 -14.44 2.38 -5.81
C LEU A 232 -15.56 3.20 -6.48
N GLY A 233 -16.62 2.56 -7.00
CA GLY A 233 -17.71 3.22 -7.72
C GLY A 233 -19.07 3.03 -7.09
N GLY A 234 -19.96 4.00 -7.29
CA GLY A 234 -21.36 3.94 -6.85
C GLY A 234 -22.11 5.20 -7.28
N HIS A 235 -23.42 5.08 -7.36
CA HIS A 235 -24.32 6.22 -7.61
C HIS A 235 -25.16 6.47 -6.37
N GLY A 236 -25.07 7.67 -5.82
CA GLY A 236 -26.01 8.21 -4.84
C GLY A 236 -27.25 8.76 -5.52
N GLY A 237 -28.37 8.84 -4.78
CA GLY A 237 -29.54 9.54 -5.28
C GLY A 237 -29.30 11.06 -5.34
N THR A 238 -29.87 11.74 -6.34
CA THR A 238 -29.74 13.20 -6.48
C THR A 238 -30.61 13.97 -5.48
N ASP A 239 -31.68 13.35 -4.96
CA ASP A 239 -32.75 14.01 -4.20
C ASP A 239 -32.79 13.62 -2.71
N GLY A 240 -31.74 12.92 -2.21
CA GLY A 240 -31.66 12.44 -0.81
C GLY A 240 -30.92 13.39 0.13
N PRO A 241 -30.89 13.07 1.45
CA PRO A 241 -30.08 13.82 2.42
C PRO A 241 -28.59 13.73 2.07
N ARG A 242 -27.88 14.85 2.28
CA ARG A 242 -26.42 14.92 2.11
C ARG A 242 -25.74 15.02 3.46
N GLY A 243 -24.55 14.44 3.56
CA GLY A 243 -23.70 14.49 4.73
C GLY A 243 -22.33 15.09 4.41
N PRO A 244 -21.61 15.60 5.43
CA PRO A 244 -20.34 16.27 5.24
C PRO A 244 -19.22 15.31 4.84
N VAL A 245 -18.37 15.73 3.91
CA VAL A 245 -17.07 15.15 3.64
C VAL A 245 -16.06 15.79 4.58
N THR A 246 -15.35 14.97 5.36
CA THR A 246 -14.44 15.47 6.41
C THR A 246 -12.97 15.18 6.12
N VAL A 247 -12.64 14.79 4.89
CA VAL A 247 -11.30 14.45 4.43
C VAL A 247 -10.93 15.25 3.17
N ASP A 248 -9.66 15.26 2.83
CA ASP A 248 -9.12 15.88 1.62
C ASP A 248 -9.49 15.12 0.34
N ASP A 249 -9.70 15.87 -0.74
CA ASP A 249 -9.82 15.37 -2.11
C ASP A 249 -8.50 15.49 -2.88
N ALA A 250 -7.64 16.43 -2.45
CA ALA A 250 -6.32 16.64 -3.00
C ALA A 250 -5.31 17.03 -1.91
N ALA A 251 -4.09 16.51 -2.02
CA ALA A 251 -2.93 16.84 -1.22
C ALA A 251 -1.76 17.19 -2.13
N ILE A 252 -1.16 18.37 -1.96
CA ILE A 252 0.00 18.86 -2.72
C ILE A 252 1.03 19.32 -1.70
N PHE A 253 2.27 18.84 -1.79
CA PHE A 253 3.31 19.24 -0.86
C PHE A 253 4.73 19.16 -1.43
N THR A 254 5.62 19.97 -0.87
CA THR A 254 7.07 19.87 -1.07
C THR A 254 7.71 19.23 0.15
N ALA A 255 8.85 18.57 -0.03
CA ALA A 255 9.53 17.87 1.05
C ALA A 255 11.05 17.97 0.96
N ARG A 256 11.73 17.73 2.09
CA ARG A 256 13.16 17.45 2.17
C ARG A 256 13.40 16.04 2.66
N PHE A 257 14.43 15.42 2.14
CA PHE A 257 14.91 14.11 2.57
C PHE A 257 16.16 14.26 3.44
N ASP A 258 16.45 13.26 4.27
CA ASP A 258 17.60 13.23 5.17
C ASP A 258 18.96 13.24 4.42
N ASN A 259 19.00 12.73 3.17
CA ASN A 259 20.16 12.80 2.28
C ASN A 259 20.34 14.16 1.59
N GLY A 260 19.50 15.14 1.87
CA GLY A 260 19.51 16.49 1.29
C GLY A 260 18.75 16.64 -0.02
N ALA A 261 18.17 15.58 -0.57
CA ALA A 261 17.29 15.68 -1.74
C ALA A 261 16.02 16.48 -1.42
N VAL A 262 15.40 17.02 -2.46
CA VAL A 262 14.10 17.72 -2.37
C VAL A 262 13.05 16.98 -3.18
N GLY A 263 11.79 17.06 -2.74
CA GLY A 263 10.69 16.38 -3.40
C GLY A 263 9.46 17.25 -3.61
N VAL A 264 8.66 16.87 -4.62
CA VAL A 264 7.32 17.40 -4.89
C VAL A 264 6.37 16.22 -4.96
N PHE A 265 5.24 16.32 -4.26
CA PHE A 265 4.24 15.28 -4.12
C PHE A 265 2.85 15.80 -4.44
N GLU A 266 2.04 14.98 -5.10
CA GLU A 266 0.64 15.26 -5.41
C GLU A 266 -0.18 13.98 -5.31
N ALA A 267 -1.27 14.01 -4.55
CA ALA A 267 -2.24 12.92 -4.45
C ALA A 267 -3.65 13.49 -4.60
N THR A 268 -4.41 13.03 -5.61
CA THR A 268 -5.79 13.49 -5.79
C THR A 268 -6.68 12.43 -6.42
N ARG A 269 -7.95 12.40 -6.01
CA ARG A 269 -9.00 11.55 -6.57
C ARG A 269 -9.91 12.31 -7.56
N PHE A 270 -9.46 13.51 -8.00
CA PHE A 270 -10.20 14.43 -8.87
C PHE A 270 -9.50 14.74 -10.21
N ALA A 271 -8.49 13.98 -10.59
CA ALA A 271 -7.76 14.16 -11.84
C ALA A 271 -8.48 13.49 -13.01
N LEU A 272 -9.51 14.13 -13.57
CA LEU A 272 -10.29 13.63 -14.70
C LEU A 272 -9.40 13.07 -15.82
N GLY A 273 -9.65 11.82 -16.21
CA GLY A 273 -8.91 11.10 -17.24
C GLY A 273 -7.75 10.25 -16.72
N ARG A 274 -7.37 10.35 -15.43
CA ARG A 274 -6.39 9.50 -14.78
C ARG A 274 -7.07 8.40 -13.98
N LYS A 275 -6.79 7.14 -14.31
CA LYS A 275 -7.49 6.01 -13.70
C LYS A 275 -6.72 5.45 -12.49
N ASN A 276 -5.41 5.27 -12.63
CA ASN A 276 -4.55 4.78 -11.57
C ASN A 276 -3.09 5.21 -11.80
N ALA A 277 -2.89 6.51 -12.03
CA ALA A 277 -1.61 7.09 -12.43
C ALA A 277 -0.72 7.38 -11.22
N MET A 278 -0.10 6.35 -10.65
CA MET A 278 1.00 6.54 -9.71
C MET A 278 2.29 6.76 -10.50
N ARG A 279 2.91 7.91 -10.34
CA ARG A 279 4.10 8.33 -11.08
C ARG A 279 5.23 8.69 -10.13
N LEU A 280 6.42 8.26 -10.49
CA LEU A 280 7.65 8.57 -9.78
C LEU A 280 8.74 8.96 -10.78
N GLU A 281 9.46 10.03 -10.48
CA GLU A 281 10.68 10.40 -11.19
C GLU A 281 11.76 10.76 -10.16
N LEU A 282 12.94 10.13 -10.28
CA LEU A 282 14.10 10.40 -9.46
C LEU A 282 15.25 10.89 -10.35
N ASN A 283 15.83 12.02 -9.97
CA ASN A 283 16.98 12.60 -10.68
C ASN A 283 18.21 12.58 -9.77
N GLY A 284 19.20 11.79 -10.15
CA GLY A 284 20.48 11.71 -9.51
C GLY A 284 21.56 12.55 -10.21
N THR A 285 22.81 12.39 -9.78
CA THR A 285 23.95 13.08 -10.39
C THR A 285 24.49 12.39 -11.64
N LYS A 286 24.20 11.10 -11.82
CA LYS A 286 24.69 10.27 -12.92
C LYS A 286 23.59 9.82 -13.87
N ALA A 287 22.38 9.58 -13.34
CA ALA A 287 21.26 9.06 -14.10
C ALA A 287 19.93 9.56 -13.53
N SER A 288 18.85 9.34 -14.29
CA SER A 288 17.47 9.57 -13.87
C SER A 288 16.61 8.38 -14.22
N LEU A 289 15.56 8.17 -13.46
CA LEU A 289 14.53 7.17 -13.76
C LEU A 289 13.13 7.77 -13.64
N ALA A 290 12.18 7.23 -14.40
CA ALA A 290 10.77 7.58 -14.30
C ALA A 290 9.89 6.33 -14.47
N PHE A 291 8.80 6.29 -13.72
CA PHE A 291 7.83 5.20 -13.70
C PHE A 291 6.40 5.77 -13.77
N ASP A 292 5.51 5.07 -14.47
CA ASP A 292 4.07 5.33 -14.51
C ASP A 292 3.32 4.01 -14.33
N PHE A 293 2.48 3.92 -13.30
CA PHE A 293 1.71 2.71 -13.01
C PHE A 293 0.66 2.36 -14.08
N GLU A 294 0.21 3.34 -14.88
CA GLU A 294 -0.65 3.09 -16.05
C GLU A 294 0.14 2.39 -17.20
N ASP A 295 1.48 2.37 -17.14
CA ASP A 295 2.40 1.54 -17.95
C ASP A 295 3.33 0.71 -17.03
N MET A 296 2.74 -0.04 -16.10
CA MET A 296 3.40 -0.64 -14.94
C MET A 296 4.52 -1.64 -15.26
N ASN A 297 4.65 -2.09 -16.50
CA ASN A 297 5.70 -3.01 -16.93
C ASN A 297 6.92 -2.28 -17.54
N SER A 298 6.96 -0.97 -17.47
CA SER A 298 8.01 -0.15 -18.07
C SER A 298 8.69 0.74 -17.05
N LEU A 299 10.02 0.83 -17.15
CA LEU A 299 10.83 1.80 -16.47
C LEU A 299 11.55 2.66 -17.50
N TRP A 300 11.49 3.97 -17.37
CA TRP A 300 12.25 4.90 -18.17
C TRP A 300 13.55 5.24 -17.45
N PHE A 301 14.67 5.12 -18.15
CA PHE A 301 16.01 5.32 -17.60
C PHE A 301 16.85 6.20 -18.51
N TYR A 302 17.46 7.23 -17.94
CA TYR A 302 18.45 8.11 -18.60
C TYR A 302 19.81 7.91 -17.96
N ASP A 303 20.84 7.68 -18.75
CA ASP A 303 22.22 7.58 -18.31
C ASP A 303 23.04 8.75 -18.87
N LYS A 304 23.62 9.55 -17.99
CA LYS A 304 24.45 10.69 -18.37
C LYS A 304 25.75 10.27 -19.10
N ALA A 305 26.25 9.07 -18.87
CA ALA A 305 27.46 8.56 -19.52
C ALA A 305 27.28 8.41 -21.05
N GLU A 306 26.05 8.37 -21.55
CA GLU A 306 25.73 8.27 -22.98
C GLU A 306 25.65 9.65 -23.68
N GLU A 307 25.88 10.78 -22.98
CA GLU A 307 25.90 12.12 -23.62
C GLU A 307 26.97 12.22 -24.75
N PRO A 308 26.69 12.95 -25.86
CA PRO A 308 25.53 13.82 -26.10
C PRO A 308 24.29 13.12 -26.69
N ASN A 309 24.33 11.80 -26.89
CA ASN A 309 23.22 11.04 -27.51
C ASN A 309 22.27 10.41 -26.48
N ALA A 310 22.41 10.76 -25.21
CA ALA A 310 21.58 10.26 -24.14
C ALA A 310 20.13 10.74 -24.30
N GLY A 311 19.19 9.89 -23.91
CA GLY A 311 17.78 10.18 -23.81
C GLY A 311 17.12 9.17 -22.87
N PHE A 312 15.92 9.43 -22.41
CA PHE A 312 15.17 8.41 -21.68
C PHE A 312 14.91 7.19 -22.57
N ARG A 313 15.52 6.07 -22.23
CA ARG A 313 15.20 4.77 -22.85
C ARG A 313 14.17 4.03 -22.03
N ARG A 314 13.24 3.34 -22.69
CA ARG A 314 12.26 2.47 -22.07
C ARG A 314 12.89 1.10 -21.82
N ILE A 315 12.84 0.64 -20.57
CA ILE A 315 13.18 -0.73 -20.17
C ILE A 315 11.86 -1.46 -19.90
N GLN A 316 11.58 -2.51 -20.65
CA GLN A 316 10.44 -3.38 -20.36
C GLN A 316 10.87 -4.37 -19.27
N ALA A 317 10.24 -4.29 -18.11
CA ALA A 317 10.60 -5.08 -16.93
C ALA A 317 9.99 -6.49 -17.00
N THR A 318 10.40 -7.29 -17.99
CA THR A 318 9.88 -8.62 -18.28
C THR A 318 10.97 -9.68 -18.50
N GLU A 319 12.26 -9.29 -18.38
CA GLU A 319 13.37 -10.25 -18.47
C GLU A 319 13.40 -11.13 -17.20
N PRO A 320 13.83 -12.41 -17.30
CA PRO A 320 13.88 -13.31 -16.14
C PRO A 320 14.74 -12.81 -14.98
N GLU A 321 15.74 -11.99 -15.27
CA GLU A 321 16.66 -11.37 -14.29
C GLU A 321 16.05 -10.13 -13.61
N HIS A 322 14.93 -9.61 -14.11
CA HIS A 322 14.20 -8.54 -13.45
C HIS A 322 13.49 -9.08 -12.20
N PRO A 323 13.26 -8.25 -11.18
CA PRO A 323 12.62 -8.70 -9.95
C PRO A 323 11.27 -9.38 -10.21
N TYR A 324 11.04 -10.54 -9.62
CA TYR A 324 9.80 -11.35 -9.66
C TYR A 324 9.41 -11.96 -11.01
N THR A 325 10.00 -11.56 -12.13
CA THR A 325 9.51 -11.93 -13.47
C THR A 325 9.84 -13.36 -13.88
N GLY A 326 10.93 -13.94 -13.35
CA GLY A 326 11.44 -15.25 -13.78
C GLY A 326 10.48 -16.42 -13.56
N ASN A 327 9.49 -16.29 -12.70
CA ASN A 327 8.53 -17.35 -12.38
C ASN A 327 7.22 -17.26 -13.19
N TRP A 328 7.05 -16.21 -14.00
CA TRP A 328 5.77 -15.95 -14.67
C TRP A 328 5.79 -16.39 -16.14
N TRP A 329 5.84 -15.44 -17.02
CA TRP A 329 5.59 -15.62 -18.45
C TRP A 329 6.86 -15.43 -19.27
N PRO A 330 6.91 -15.92 -20.52
CA PRO A 330 8.00 -15.59 -21.43
C PRO A 330 8.20 -14.09 -21.58
N VAL A 331 9.45 -13.67 -21.87
CA VAL A 331 9.82 -12.28 -22.09
C VAL A 331 8.82 -11.54 -23.00
N GLY A 332 8.49 -10.31 -22.63
CA GLY A 332 7.54 -9.46 -23.36
C GLY A 332 6.08 -9.60 -22.93
N HIS A 333 5.75 -10.56 -22.06
CA HIS A 333 4.41 -10.68 -21.50
C HIS A 333 4.32 -9.89 -20.18
N GLY A 334 3.50 -8.85 -20.16
CA GLY A 334 3.33 -7.97 -19.01
C GLY A 334 2.57 -8.62 -17.86
N LEU A 335 2.83 -8.14 -16.65
CA LEU A 335 2.11 -8.49 -15.43
C LEU A 335 1.05 -7.44 -15.12
N GLY A 336 0.02 -7.83 -14.36
CA GLY A 336 -1.08 -6.98 -13.94
C GLY A 336 -0.98 -6.54 -12.46
N TYR A 337 -1.98 -5.78 -12.04
CA TYR A 337 -2.12 -5.22 -10.69
C TYR A 337 -2.01 -6.28 -9.58
N GLU A 338 -2.65 -7.43 -9.78
CA GLU A 338 -2.74 -8.54 -8.83
C GLU A 338 -1.39 -9.22 -8.54
N HIS A 339 -0.44 -9.12 -9.46
CA HIS A 339 0.88 -9.76 -9.30
C HIS A 339 1.69 -9.13 -8.15
N ALA A 340 1.55 -7.82 -7.92
CA ALA A 340 2.23 -7.15 -6.81
C ALA A 340 1.82 -7.72 -5.44
N PHE A 341 0.55 -8.10 -5.27
CA PHE A 341 0.06 -8.77 -4.07
C PHE A 341 0.56 -10.22 -3.97
N THR A 342 0.64 -10.92 -5.11
CA THR A 342 1.23 -12.26 -5.14
C THR A 342 2.70 -12.22 -4.70
N HIS A 343 3.49 -11.28 -5.21
CA HIS A 343 4.88 -11.08 -4.79
C HIS A 343 5.00 -10.69 -3.31
N GLN A 344 4.03 -9.94 -2.77
CA GLN A 344 3.96 -9.61 -1.35
C GLN A 344 3.82 -10.86 -0.47
N VAL A 345 2.97 -11.80 -0.89
CA VAL A 345 2.81 -13.09 -0.21
C VAL A 345 4.10 -13.91 -0.30
N VAL A 346 4.77 -13.92 -1.45
CA VAL A 346 6.06 -14.60 -1.62
C VAL A 346 7.09 -14.08 -0.63
N ASP A 347 7.37 -12.78 -0.65
CA ASP A 347 8.38 -12.18 0.23
C ASP A 347 8.04 -12.39 1.72
N LEU A 348 6.75 -12.26 2.10
CA LEU A 348 6.31 -12.49 3.46
C LEU A 348 6.55 -13.94 3.90
N THR A 349 6.21 -14.89 3.04
CA THR A 349 6.38 -16.33 3.33
C THR A 349 7.85 -16.71 3.44
N GLU A 350 8.70 -16.18 2.58
CA GLU A 350 10.16 -16.37 2.61
C GLU A 350 10.78 -15.77 3.88
N ALA A 351 10.38 -14.55 4.24
CA ALA A 351 10.87 -13.88 5.44
C ALA A 351 10.48 -14.63 6.73
N ILE A 352 9.23 -15.08 6.82
CA ILE A 352 8.77 -15.90 7.96
C ILE A 352 9.59 -17.19 8.06
N ALA A 353 9.79 -17.89 6.95
CA ALA A 353 10.52 -19.15 6.93
C ALA A 353 12.01 -18.99 7.30
N SER A 354 12.62 -17.87 6.93
CA SER A 354 14.02 -17.56 7.26
C SER A 354 14.18 -16.97 8.67
N GLY A 355 13.09 -16.64 9.36
CA GLY A 355 13.13 -15.95 10.66
C GLY A 355 13.58 -14.48 10.54
N GLU A 356 13.43 -13.88 9.37
CA GLU A 356 13.81 -12.50 9.11
C GLU A 356 12.59 -11.56 9.14
N GLN A 357 12.83 -10.30 9.47
CA GLN A 357 11.76 -9.28 9.46
C GLN A 357 11.35 -8.99 8.01
N PRO A 358 10.07 -9.23 7.62
CA PRO A 358 9.57 -8.83 6.32
C PRO A 358 9.51 -7.31 6.18
N THR A 359 9.68 -6.82 4.94
CA THR A 359 9.61 -5.40 4.62
C THR A 359 8.49 -5.12 3.60
N PRO A 360 7.79 -3.96 3.69
CA PRO A 360 7.94 -2.94 4.74
C PRO A 360 7.44 -3.43 6.10
N SER A 361 8.26 -3.20 7.12
CA SER A 361 7.89 -3.45 8.52
C SER A 361 6.87 -2.41 9.02
N PHE A 362 6.33 -2.62 10.22
CA PHE A 362 5.51 -1.58 10.85
C PHE A 362 6.33 -0.33 11.20
N ALA A 363 7.63 -0.44 11.44
CA ALA A 363 8.51 0.71 11.63
C ALA A 363 8.68 1.54 10.33
N ASP A 364 8.81 0.88 9.17
CA ASP A 364 8.80 1.57 7.87
C ASP A 364 7.47 2.31 7.66
N ALA A 365 6.36 1.66 7.97
CA ALA A 365 5.02 2.24 7.82
C ALA A 365 4.74 3.36 8.83
N LEU A 366 5.29 3.30 10.04
CA LEU A 366 5.25 4.39 11.02
C LEU A 366 5.93 5.66 10.47
N GLN A 367 7.07 5.52 9.77
CA GLN A 367 7.71 6.67 9.13
C GLN A 367 6.81 7.31 8.06
N VAL A 368 6.07 6.50 7.30
CA VAL A 368 5.05 7.02 6.37
C VAL A 368 3.93 7.73 7.13
N GLN A 369 3.46 7.14 8.24
CA GLN A 369 2.39 7.74 9.06
C GLN A 369 2.80 9.10 9.66
N ARG A 370 4.06 9.22 10.10
CA ARG A 370 4.63 10.51 10.56
C ARG A 370 4.65 11.56 9.43
N ALA A 371 5.02 11.15 8.21
CA ALA A 371 4.98 12.04 7.06
C ALA A 371 3.55 12.50 6.72
N LEU A 372 2.54 11.60 6.79
CA LEU A 372 1.13 11.96 6.60
C LEU A 372 0.67 12.99 7.64
N ALA A 373 0.98 12.76 8.91
CA ALA A 373 0.64 13.67 10.00
C ALA A 373 1.32 15.05 9.84
N ALA A 374 2.57 15.08 9.41
CA ALA A 374 3.28 16.34 9.16
C ALA A 374 2.67 17.12 7.98
N VAL A 375 2.19 16.43 6.93
CA VAL A 375 1.48 17.06 5.80
C VAL A 375 0.16 17.69 6.28
N GLU A 376 -0.64 16.97 7.08
CA GLU A 376 -1.87 17.52 7.67
C GLU A 376 -1.57 18.75 8.56
N ALA A 377 -0.61 18.62 9.49
CA ALA A 377 -0.23 19.71 10.39
C ALA A 377 0.31 20.93 9.63
N SER A 378 1.07 20.74 8.54
CA SER A 378 1.52 21.84 7.70
C SER A 378 0.35 22.56 7.03
N ALA A 379 -0.59 21.83 6.45
CA ALA A 379 -1.75 22.40 5.77
C ALA A 379 -2.68 23.15 6.74
N GLU A 380 -2.90 22.63 7.95
CA GLU A 380 -3.67 23.28 9.01
C GLU A 380 -3.00 24.58 9.53
N ASN A 381 -1.68 24.72 9.34
CA ASN A 381 -0.89 25.88 9.76
C ASN A 381 -0.40 26.74 8.58
N GLU A 382 -1.27 27.00 7.60
CA GLU A 382 -1.01 27.90 6.47
C GLU A 382 0.23 27.47 5.64
N SER A 383 0.38 26.18 5.40
CA SER A 383 1.50 25.58 4.66
C SER A 383 2.88 25.83 5.29
N ARG A 384 2.96 26.06 6.59
CA ARG A 384 4.24 26.23 7.28
C ARG A 384 5.06 24.97 7.19
N TRP A 385 6.38 25.18 7.07
CA TRP A 385 7.32 24.07 7.13
C TRP A 385 7.18 23.29 8.44
N THR A 386 6.88 22.01 8.34
CA THR A 386 6.65 21.10 9.48
C THR A 386 7.63 19.94 9.41
N ALA A 387 8.30 19.62 10.50
CA ALA A 387 9.18 18.46 10.61
C ALA A 387 8.35 17.16 10.60
N VAL A 388 8.93 16.10 10.04
CA VAL A 388 8.39 14.73 10.03
C VAL A 388 8.94 13.95 11.21
#